data_5e9e2f64ff20eb377e71888c842a95ca
#
_entry.id   5e9e2f64ff20eb377e71888c842a95ca
#
_cell.length_a   1.000
_cell.length_b   1.000
_cell.length_c   1.000
_cell.angle_alpha   90.00
_cell.angle_beta   90.00
_cell.angle_gamma   90.00
#
_symmetry.space_group_name_H-M   'P 1'
#
loop_
_entity.id
_entity.type
_entity.pdbx_description
1 polymer ?
#
loop_
_entity_poly.entity_id
_entity_poly.type
_entity_poly.pdbx_seq_one_letter_code
_entity_poly.pdbx_strand_id
1 'polypeptide(L)'
;MALGYVALVLHAHLPFVRHPESDYVLEEEWLYEAITETYVPLIQVFEGLKRDGVDFKITMSMTPPLVSMLRDPLLQKRYEEHLSQLQELIEKEIVRYEHNGHLKYLAEYYAKEFAAIREVWERFDGDLVTAFKQFLDSNNLEIITCGATHGYFPLMKMYPQAVWAQIKVACDHYEEHFGRAPKGIWLPECAYYEGVERMLADAGLRYFLVDGHGVLYARPRPRYGTYAPIFTETGVAAFGRDHESSQQVWSSQVGYPGSPEYREFYKDLGWEAEYEYIKPYIMPNGQRKNIGIKYHKITSRQGGLSDKGLYDPYWAREKAAEHASNFMYNRGQQVEHLAGIMQRPPLVVSPYDAELFGHWWYEG
;
A
#
# COMPACT_ATOMS: atom_id res chain seq x y z
N MET A 1 -22.97 18.00 -13.27
CA MET A 1 -22.46 17.72 -11.93
C MET A 1 -22.21 16.22 -11.82
N ALA A 2 -21.18 15.79 -11.11
CA ALA A 2 -20.96 14.37 -10.85
C ALA A 2 -22.14 13.77 -10.07
N LEU A 3 -22.55 12.55 -10.41
CA LEU A 3 -23.61 11.83 -9.69
C LEU A 3 -23.17 11.45 -8.28
N GLY A 4 -21.89 11.14 -8.10
CA GLY A 4 -21.28 10.78 -6.84
C GLY A 4 -19.77 10.58 -7.00
N TYR A 5 -19.12 10.05 -5.98
CA TYR A 5 -17.68 9.94 -5.89
C TYR A 5 -17.24 8.57 -5.37
N VAL A 6 -16.11 8.11 -5.84
CA VAL A 6 -15.36 6.98 -5.27
C VAL A 6 -14.02 7.51 -4.76
N ALA A 7 -13.76 7.36 -3.48
CA ALA A 7 -12.49 7.77 -2.86
C ALA A 7 -11.63 6.54 -2.60
N LEU A 8 -10.58 6.37 -3.40
CA LEU A 8 -9.52 5.40 -3.11
C LEU A 8 -8.59 5.99 -2.06
N VAL A 9 -8.38 5.28 -0.98
CA VAL A 9 -7.49 5.69 0.12
C VAL A 9 -6.47 4.59 0.36
N LEU A 10 -5.20 4.91 0.17
CA LEU A 10 -4.09 3.99 0.37
C LEU A 10 -3.42 4.28 1.71
N HIS A 11 -3.24 3.28 2.54
CA HIS A 11 -2.54 3.39 3.83
C HIS A 11 -1.14 2.79 3.71
N ALA A 12 -0.13 3.64 3.54
CA ALA A 12 1.26 3.22 3.50
C ALA A 12 1.84 3.21 4.93
N HIS A 13 2.06 2.00 5.43
CA HIS A 13 2.55 1.77 6.78
C HIS A 13 3.40 0.51 6.89
N LEU A 14 4.53 0.65 7.57
CA LEU A 14 5.31 -0.48 8.10
C LEU A 14 5.72 -0.19 9.54
N PRO A 15 5.89 -1.22 10.38
CA PRO A 15 6.53 -1.06 11.68
C PRO A 15 7.92 -0.44 11.53
N PHE A 16 8.39 0.26 12.54
CA PHE A 16 9.74 0.83 12.52
C PHE A 16 10.79 -0.27 12.68
N VAL A 17 11.54 -0.56 11.63
CA VAL A 17 12.44 -1.73 11.51
C VAL A 17 13.93 -1.37 11.40
N ARG A 18 14.34 -0.19 11.86
CA ARG A 18 15.72 0.25 11.81
C ARG A 18 16.57 -0.37 12.94
N HIS A 19 17.61 -1.10 12.59
CA HIS A 19 18.50 -1.80 13.52
C HIS A 19 19.98 -1.44 13.27
N PRO A 20 20.47 -0.30 13.78
CA PRO A 20 21.85 0.15 13.54
C PRO A 20 22.92 -0.73 14.22
N GLU A 21 22.53 -1.53 15.19
CA GLU A 21 23.39 -2.45 15.95
C GLU A 21 23.69 -3.76 15.23
N SER A 22 23.02 -4.03 14.12
CA SER A 22 23.17 -5.26 13.34
C SER A 22 23.40 -4.93 11.87
N ASP A 23 24.33 -5.63 11.23
CA ASP A 23 24.59 -5.47 9.79
C ASP A 23 23.45 -6.06 8.93
N TYR A 24 22.62 -6.92 9.51
CA TYR A 24 21.53 -7.57 8.82
C TYR A 24 20.41 -7.97 9.79
N VAL A 25 19.17 -7.61 9.45
CA VAL A 25 17.97 -7.94 10.22
C VAL A 25 16.84 -8.31 9.26
N LEU A 26 16.15 -9.42 9.53
CA LEU A 26 15.09 -9.94 8.66
C LEU A 26 13.92 -8.94 8.50
N GLU A 27 13.61 -8.20 9.57
CA GLU A 27 12.50 -7.24 9.58
C GLU A 27 12.73 -6.06 8.65
N GLU A 28 13.99 -5.70 8.35
CA GLU A 28 14.30 -4.65 7.37
C GLU A 28 13.93 -5.07 5.94
N GLU A 29 13.86 -6.38 5.64
CA GLU A 29 13.42 -6.89 4.34
C GLU A 29 11.98 -6.46 4.01
N TRP A 30 11.11 -6.32 5.02
CA TRP A 30 9.74 -5.83 4.80
C TRP A 30 9.72 -4.44 4.15
N LEU A 31 10.65 -3.56 4.56
CA LEU A 31 10.79 -2.25 3.95
C LEU A 31 11.31 -2.37 2.50
N TYR A 32 12.29 -3.24 2.27
CA TYR A 32 12.88 -3.41 0.94
C TYR A 32 11.89 -4.02 -0.05
N GLU A 33 11.12 -5.03 0.39
CA GLU A 33 10.03 -5.61 -0.39
C GLU A 33 8.96 -4.55 -0.72
N ALA A 34 8.55 -3.75 0.26
CA ALA A 34 7.54 -2.70 0.03
C ALA A 34 8.04 -1.57 -0.88
N ILE A 35 9.30 -1.16 -0.78
CA ILE A 35 9.89 -0.19 -1.72
C ILE A 35 9.87 -0.77 -3.14
N THR A 36 10.33 -2.02 -3.31
CA THR A 36 10.49 -2.68 -4.60
C THR A 36 9.14 -3.01 -5.26
N GLU A 37 8.20 -3.53 -4.50
CA GLU A 37 6.96 -4.09 -5.05
C GLU A 37 5.76 -3.13 -4.98
N THR A 38 5.80 -2.10 -4.09
CA THR A 38 4.67 -1.17 -3.90
C THR A 38 5.04 0.29 -4.14
N TYR A 39 5.99 0.85 -3.38
CA TYR A 39 6.14 2.31 -3.36
C TYR A 39 6.73 2.86 -4.66
N VAL A 40 7.78 2.25 -5.19
CA VAL A 40 8.33 2.64 -6.49
C VAL A 40 7.34 2.36 -7.63
N PRO A 41 6.70 1.19 -7.73
CA PRO A 41 5.64 0.96 -8.73
C PRO A 41 4.48 1.95 -8.65
N LEU A 42 4.02 2.36 -7.46
CA LEU A 42 2.99 3.40 -7.32
C LEU A 42 3.46 4.75 -7.89
N ILE A 43 4.70 5.15 -7.64
CA ILE A 43 5.28 6.36 -8.24
C ILE A 43 5.25 6.26 -9.76
N GLN A 44 5.66 5.12 -10.34
CA GLN A 44 5.64 4.89 -11.79
C GLN A 44 4.22 4.97 -12.37
N VAL A 45 3.23 4.39 -11.66
CA VAL A 45 1.81 4.47 -12.06
C VAL A 45 1.33 5.91 -12.03
N PHE A 46 1.61 6.67 -10.97
CA PHE A 46 1.18 8.08 -10.88
C PHE A 46 1.87 8.96 -11.94
N GLU A 47 3.14 8.73 -12.22
CA GLU A 47 3.84 9.41 -13.31
C GLU A 47 3.26 9.04 -14.68
N GLY A 48 2.92 7.77 -14.89
CA GLY A 48 2.25 7.30 -16.09
C GLY A 48 0.91 7.99 -16.32
N LEU A 49 0.06 8.04 -15.29
CA LEU A 49 -1.23 8.73 -15.34
C LEU A 49 -1.08 10.23 -15.66
N LYS A 50 -0.09 10.90 -15.05
CA LYS A 50 0.20 12.31 -15.37
C LYS A 50 0.67 12.49 -16.80
N ARG A 51 1.58 11.65 -17.29
CA ARG A 51 2.08 11.67 -18.67
C ARG A 51 0.94 11.47 -19.67
N ASP A 52 0.01 10.58 -19.36
CA ASP A 52 -1.14 10.27 -20.21
C ASP A 52 -2.29 11.29 -20.06
N GLY A 53 -2.10 12.36 -19.25
CA GLY A 53 -3.06 13.45 -19.07
C GLY A 53 -4.30 13.08 -18.26
N VAL A 54 -4.24 12.03 -17.46
CA VAL A 54 -5.33 11.60 -16.57
C VAL A 54 -5.34 12.51 -15.32
N ASP A 55 -6.45 13.22 -15.10
CA ASP A 55 -6.66 14.02 -13.88
C ASP A 55 -7.15 13.12 -12.74
N PHE A 56 -6.22 12.37 -12.15
CA PHE A 56 -6.51 11.51 -11.01
C PHE A 56 -6.40 12.26 -9.68
N LYS A 57 -7.19 11.81 -8.70
CA LYS A 57 -7.14 12.27 -7.30
C LYS A 57 -7.21 11.05 -6.39
N ILE A 58 -6.19 10.84 -5.58
CA ILE A 58 -6.10 9.72 -4.63
C ILE A 58 -5.70 10.26 -3.27
N THR A 59 -6.22 9.68 -2.20
CA THR A 59 -5.77 9.95 -0.83
C THR A 59 -4.77 8.87 -0.43
N MET A 60 -3.65 9.26 0.16
CA MET A 60 -2.64 8.33 0.66
C MET A 60 -2.23 8.72 2.09
N SER A 61 -2.35 7.79 3.02
CA SER A 61 -1.76 7.95 4.35
C SER A 61 -0.30 7.50 4.29
N MET A 62 0.62 8.37 4.70
CA MET A 62 2.02 8.02 4.90
C MET A 62 2.34 8.17 6.38
N THR A 63 2.60 7.05 7.05
CA THR A 63 2.82 7.03 8.49
C THR A 63 4.18 7.60 8.88
N PRO A 64 4.31 8.26 10.05
CA PRO A 64 5.59 8.78 10.50
C PRO A 64 6.72 7.74 10.56
N PRO A 65 6.48 6.48 11.03
CA PRO A 65 7.51 5.45 10.98
C PRO A 65 8.01 5.19 9.55
N LEU A 66 7.10 5.05 8.59
CA LEU A 66 7.48 4.82 7.20
C LEU A 66 8.26 6.00 6.60
N VAL A 67 7.77 7.23 6.78
CA VAL A 67 8.47 8.43 6.28
C VAL A 67 9.87 8.54 6.87
N SER A 68 10.02 8.26 8.19
CA SER A 68 11.32 8.26 8.86
C SER A 68 12.26 7.20 8.27
N MET A 69 11.76 5.99 7.99
CA MET A 69 12.57 4.91 7.41
C MET A 69 12.96 5.20 5.96
N LEU A 70 12.05 5.73 5.14
CA LEU A 70 12.33 6.10 3.75
C LEU A 70 13.37 7.21 3.62
N ARG A 71 13.58 8.01 4.66
CA ARG A 71 14.60 9.08 4.73
C ARG A 71 15.82 8.72 5.58
N ASP A 72 15.89 7.52 6.13
CA ASP A 72 17.04 7.09 6.92
C ASP A 72 18.21 6.69 6.02
N PRO A 73 19.39 7.36 6.11
CA PRO A 73 20.51 7.08 5.21
C PRO A 73 21.06 5.66 5.34
N LEU A 74 20.93 5.03 6.52
CA LEU A 74 21.37 3.64 6.71
C LEU A 74 20.46 2.68 5.94
N LEU A 75 19.13 2.86 6.05
CA LEU A 75 18.17 2.02 5.35
C LEU A 75 18.20 2.25 3.83
N GLN A 76 18.39 3.49 3.39
CA GLN A 76 18.59 3.80 1.98
C GLN A 76 19.83 3.09 1.39
N LYS A 77 20.97 3.14 2.09
CA LYS A 77 22.17 2.43 1.67
C LYS A 77 21.95 0.91 1.61
N ARG A 78 21.32 0.35 2.64
CA ARG A 78 21.04 -1.11 2.69
C ARG A 78 20.07 -1.54 1.59
N TYR A 79 19.08 -0.71 1.29
CA TYR A 79 18.17 -0.97 0.17
C TYR A 79 18.90 -0.94 -1.18
N GLU A 80 19.83 -0.02 -1.38
CA GLU A 80 20.64 0.03 -2.61
C GLU A 80 21.50 -1.24 -2.77
N GLU A 81 22.08 -1.72 -1.67
CA GLU A 81 22.81 -2.99 -1.64
C GLU A 81 21.89 -4.18 -1.95
N HIS A 82 20.67 -4.19 -1.36
CA HIS A 82 19.66 -5.20 -1.63
C HIS A 82 19.23 -5.21 -3.11
N LEU A 83 18.94 -4.05 -3.69
CA LEU A 83 18.55 -3.94 -5.10
C LEU A 83 19.69 -4.39 -6.04
N SER A 84 20.94 -4.12 -5.67
CA SER A 84 22.11 -4.58 -6.43
C SER A 84 22.24 -6.10 -6.40
N GLN A 85 21.97 -6.73 -5.24
CA GLN A 85 21.95 -8.19 -5.11
C GLN A 85 20.81 -8.83 -5.95
N LEU A 86 19.63 -8.21 -5.99
CA LEU A 86 18.52 -8.68 -6.85
C LEU A 86 18.92 -8.63 -8.33
N GLN A 87 19.57 -7.56 -8.76
CA GLN A 87 20.03 -7.41 -10.15
C GLN A 87 21.11 -8.43 -10.50
N GLU A 88 22.08 -8.65 -9.63
CA GLU A 88 23.09 -9.69 -9.82
C GLU A 88 22.47 -11.09 -9.91
N LEU A 89 21.54 -11.41 -9.03
CA LEU A 89 20.88 -12.71 -9.02
C LEU A 89 20.05 -12.92 -10.29
N ILE A 90 19.31 -11.92 -10.74
CA ILE A 90 18.47 -12.08 -11.92
C ILE A 90 19.30 -12.24 -13.20
N GLU A 91 20.47 -11.63 -13.30
CA GLU A 91 21.41 -11.89 -14.39
C GLU A 91 21.87 -13.35 -14.40
N LYS A 92 22.15 -13.93 -13.23
CA LYS A 92 22.49 -15.36 -13.09
C LYS A 92 21.31 -16.26 -13.48
N GLU A 93 20.09 -15.89 -13.13
CA GLU A 93 18.86 -16.63 -13.51
C GLU A 93 18.64 -16.62 -15.03
N ILE A 94 18.90 -15.51 -15.73
CA ILE A 94 18.84 -15.44 -17.19
C ILE A 94 19.79 -16.46 -17.83
N VAL A 95 21.02 -16.55 -17.32
CA VAL A 95 22.02 -17.53 -17.80
C VAL A 95 21.60 -18.95 -17.43
N ARG A 96 21.14 -19.16 -16.19
CA ARG A 96 20.67 -20.47 -15.69
C ARG A 96 19.56 -21.07 -16.56
N TYR A 97 18.68 -20.22 -17.07
CA TYR A 97 17.53 -20.63 -17.86
C TYR A 97 17.71 -20.40 -19.36
N GLU A 98 18.95 -20.28 -19.86
CA GLU A 98 19.23 -20.04 -21.29
C GLU A 98 18.50 -21.04 -22.23
N HIS A 99 18.33 -22.28 -21.80
CA HIS A 99 17.69 -23.34 -22.55
C HIS A 99 16.21 -23.58 -22.17
N ASN A 100 15.63 -22.76 -21.31
CA ASN A 100 14.22 -22.82 -20.91
C ASN A 100 13.51 -21.50 -21.27
N GLY A 101 12.89 -21.45 -22.43
CA GLY A 101 12.35 -20.21 -23.01
C GLY A 101 11.38 -19.46 -22.09
N HIS A 102 10.50 -20.16 -21.33
CA HIS A 102 9.54 -19.50 -20.47
C HIS A 102 10.19 -18.95 -19.19
N LEU A 103 11.02 -19.73 -18.51
CA LEU A 103 11.72 -19.26 -17.31
C LEU A 103 12.73 -18.16 -17.63
N LYS A 104 13.41 -18.23 -18.79
CA LYS A 104 14.27 -17.15 -19.29
C LYS A 104 13.46 -15.87 -19.51
N TYR A 105 12.31 -15.98 -20.16
CA TYR A 105 11.41 -14.84 -20.37
C TYR A 105 11.00 -14.19 -19.03
N LEU A 106 10.68 -14.98 -18.02
CA LEU A 106 10.36 -14.46 -16.68
C LEU A 106 11.57 -13.80 -16.00
N ALA A 107 12.76 -14.39 -16.13
CA ALA A 107 13.97 -13.76 -15.60
C ALA A 107 14.27 -12.42 -16.30
N GLU A 108 14.11 -12.35 -17.63
CA GLU A 108 14.27 -11.11 -18.39
C GLU A 108 13.16 -10.08 -18.05
N TYR A 109 11.95 -10.54 -17.71
CA TYR A 109 10.89 -9.68 -17.18
C TYR A 109 11.31 -9.03 -15.85
N TYR A 110 11.74 -9.81 -14.86
CA TYR A 110 12.23 -9.27 -13.59
C TYR A 110 13.44 -8.34 -13.75
N ALA A 111 14.36 -8.64 -14.67
CA ALA A 111 15.49 -7.77 -14.95
C ALA A 111 15.05 -6.38 -15.40
N LYS A 112 14.02 -6.29 -16.24
CA LYS A 112 13.42 -5.02 -16.68
C LYS A 112 12.73 -4.29 -15.52
N GLU A 113 11.98 -5.01 -14.69
CA GLU A 113 11.32 -4.43 -13.52
C GLU A 113 12.34 -3.84 -12.54
N PHE A 114 13.40 -4.59 -12.19
CA PHE A 114 14.44 -4.11 -11.29
C PHE A 114 15.24 -2.93 -11.88
N ALA A 115 15.46 -2.91 -13.19
CA ALA A 115 16.09 -1.77 -13.86
C ALA A 115 15.21 -0.52 -13.79
N ALA A 116 13.89 -0.65 -14.01
CA ALA A 116 12.93 0.45 -13.92
C ALA A 116 12.80 0.97 -12.47
N ILE A 117 12.85 0.08 -11.49
CA ILE A 117 12.87 0.45 -10.07
C ILE A 117 14.13 1.25 -9.73
N ARG A 118 15.30 0.78 -10.19
CA ARG A 118 16.58 1.49 -10.00
C ARG A 118 16.57 2.87 -10.62
N GLU A 119 16.02 3.03 -11.82
CA GLU A 119 15.90 4.33 -12.48
C GLU A 119 15.13 5.35 -11.61
N VAL A 120 14.00 4.95 -11.02
CA VAL A 120 13.23 5.81 -10.12
C VAL A 120 14.01 6.10 -8.85
N TRP A 121 14.63 5.09 -8.25
CA TRP A 121 15.44 5.23 -7.04
C TRP A 121 16.58 6.25 -7.22
N GLU A 122 17.37 6.09 -8.29
CA GLU A 122 18.48 6.99 -8.60
C GLU A 122 18.02 8.41 -8.94
N ARG A 123 16.93 8.55 -9.67
CA ARG A 123 16.36 9.85 -10.05
C ARG A 123 15.97 10.71 -8.85
N PHE A 124 15.57 10.09 -7.75
CA PHE A 124 15.23 10.78 -6.51
C PHE A 124 16.31 10.68 -5.42
N ASP A 125 17.49 10.17 -5.76
CA ASP A 125 18.61 9.97 -4.81
C ASP A 125 18.16 9.21 -3.54
N GLY A 126 17.28 8.21 -3.73
CA GLY A 126 16.69 7.40 -2.66
C GLY A 126 15.58 8.09 -1.85
N ASP A 127 15.30 9.38 -2.04
CA ASP A 127 14.25 10.09 -1.30
C ASP A 127 12.86 9.89 -1.93
N LEU A 128 12.23 8.77 -1.64
CA LEU A 128 10.87 8.47 -2.11
C LEU A 128 9.81 9.37 -1.47
N VAL A 129 10.08 9.99 -0.33
CA VAL A 129 9.16 10.98 0.28
C VAL A 129 9.03 12.20 -0.62
N THR A 130 10.15 12.68 -1.17
CA THR A 130 10.15 13.75 -2.18
C THR A 130 9.46 13.31 -3.47
N ALA A 131 9.63 12.04 -3.88
CA ALA A 131 8.92 11.49 -5.03
C ALA A 131 7.39 11.51 -4.85
N PHE A 132 6.86 11.17 -3.68
CA PHE A 132 5.42 11.29 -3.39
C PHE A 132 4.97 12.75 -3.22
N LYS A 133 5.82 13.59 -2.62
CA LYS A 133 5.51 15.01 -2.40
C LYS A 133 5.22 15.77 -3.69
N GLN A 134 5.86 15.43 -4.82
CA GLN A 134 5.56 16.06 -6.12
C GLN A 134 4.09 15.89 -6.54
N PHE A 135 3.45 14.76 -6.17
CA PHE A 135 2.03 14.53 -6.45
C PHE A 135 1.12 15.27 -5.47
N LEU A 136 1.56 15.46 -4.22
CA LEU A 136 0.88 16.34 -3.26
C LEU A 136 0.91 17.79 -3.75
N ASP A 137 2.05 18.27 -4.24
CA ASP A 137 2.23 19.63 -4.72
C ASP A 137 1.47 19.91 -6.02
N SER A 138 1.34 18.90 -6.90
CA SER A 138 0.51 18.96 -8.11
C SER A 138 -0.97 18.64 -7.86
N ASN A 139 -1.38 18.44 -6.59
CA ASN A 139 -2.76 18.14 -6.20
C ASN A 139 -3.35 16.87 -6.84
N ASN A 140 -2.51 15.88 -7.15
CA ASN A 140 -2.93 14.55 -7.56
C ASN A 140 -3.09 13.60 -6.36
N LEU A 141 -2.27 13.79 -5.32
CA LEU A 141 -2.44 13.12 -4.04
C LEU A 141 -2.88 14.10 -2.96
N GLU A 142 -3.79 13.66 -2.11
CA GLU A 142 -3.96 14.16 -0.76
C GLU A 142 -3.19 13.24 0.17
N ILE A 143 -2.02 13.66 0.66
CA ILE A 143 -1.28 12.89 1.66
C ILE A 143 -1.82 13.25 3.04
N ILE A 144 -2.13 12.24 3.86
CA ILE A 144 -2.60 12.38 5.24
C ILE A 144 -1.65 11.66 6.19
N THR A 145 -1.71 12.00 7.48
CA THR A 145 -0.89 11.37 8.51
C THR A 145 -1.58 10.16 9.18
N CYS A 146 -0.91 9.59 10.17
CA CYS A 146 -1.41 8.54 11.06
C CYS A 146 -0.94 8.85 12.49
N GLY A 147 -1.12 7.94 13.46
CA GLY A 147 -0.49 8.07 14.78
C GLY A 147 1.05 7.98 14.68
N ALA A 148 1.77 8.74 15.52
CA ALA A 148 3.23 8.89 15.44
C ALA A 148 4.01 7.57 15.44
N THR A 149 3.54 6.56 16.16
CA THR A 149 4.11 5.21 16.21
C THR A 149 3.08 4.13 15.91
N HIS A 150 2.00 4.51 15.20
CA HIS A 150 0.86 3.64 14.91
C HIS A 150 0.20 3.01 16.14
N GLY A 151 0.28 3.70 17.31
CA GLY A 151 -0.31 3.21 18.56
C GLY A 151 -1.84 3.07 18.46
N TYR A 152 -2.39 1.96 18.91
CA TYR A 152 -3.84 1.69 18.87
C TYR A 152 -4.58 2.56 19.89
N PHE A 153 -5.17 3.67 19.47
CA PHE A 153 -5.74 4.72 20.32
C PHE A 153 -6.77 4.23 21.34
N PRO A 154 -7.70 3.33 21.04
CA PRO A 154 -8.64 2.83 22.02
C PRO A 154 -8.02 2.16 23.26
N LEU A 155 -6.88 1.47 23.09
CA LEU A 155 -6.14 0.90 24.22
C LEU A 155 -5.35 1.95 25.00
N MET A 156 -5.03 3.08 24.37
CA MET A 156 -4.29 4.19 24.97
C MET A 156 -5.18 5.21 25.67
N LYS A 157 -6.51 5.11 25.56
CA LYS A 157 -7.46 6.13 26.04
C LYS A 157 -7.36 6.45 27.53
N MET A 158 -6.83 5.53 28.33
CA MET A 158 -6.58 5.75 29.75
C MET A 158 -5.45 6.76 30.04
N TYR A 159 -4.64 7.03 29.02
CA TYR A 159 -3.53 7.99 29.07
C TYR A 159 -3.72 9.03 27.94
N PRO A 160 -4.63 10.01 28.11
CA PRO A 160 -4.95 10.96 27.04
C PRO A 160 -3.73 11.74 26.52
N GLN A 161 -2.75 11.99 27.38
CA GLN A 161 -1.49 12.65 27.01
C GLN A 161 -0.68 11.81 26.00
N ALA A 162 -0.73 10.48 26.11
CA ALA A 162 -0.07 9.58 25.16
C ALA A 162 -0.77 9.62 23.81
N VAL A 163 -2.11 9.65 23.78
CA VAL A 163 -2.88 9.81 22.53
C VAL A 163 -2.60 11.18 21.90
N TRP A 164 -2.60 12.25 22.72
CA TRP A 164 -2.25 13.58 22.24
C TRP A 164 -0.84 13.62 21.64
N ALA A 165 0.15 13.00 22.29
CA ALA A 165 1.50 12.90 21.77
C ALA A 165 1.55 12.15 20.41
N GLN A 166 0.80 11.05 20.26
CA GLN A 166 0.68 10.34 19.00
C GLN A 166 0.14 11.23 17.87
N ILE A 167 -0.85 12.07 18.16
CA ILE A 167 -1.46 12.98 17.17
C ILE A 167 -0.53 14.17 16.90
N LYS A 168 -0.05 14.84 17.94
CA LYS A 168 0.74 16.08 17.79
C LYS A 168 2.08 15.82 17.11
N VAL A 169 2.82 14.80 17.55
CA VAL A 169 4.10 14.43 16.94
C VAL A 169 3.91 14.02 15.46
N ALA A 170 2.81 13.31 15.16
CA ALA A 170 2.51 12.96 13.78
C ALA A 170 2.24 14.20 12.89
N CYS A 171 1.52 15.19 13.41
CA CYS A 171 1.26 16.43 12.68
C CYS A 171 2.55 17.24 12.48
N ASP A 172 3.41 17.35 13.49
CA ASP A 172 4.68 18.07 13.42
C ASP A 172 5.64 17.39 12.44
N HIS A 173 5.76 16.08 12.52
CA HIS A 173 6.54 15.27 11.60
C HIS A 173 6.03 15.42 10.15
N TYR A 174 4.72 15.40 9.95
CA TYR A 174 4.14 15.62 8.62
C TYR A 174 4.50 17.02 8.08
N GLU A 175 4.37 18.07 8.90
CA GLU A 175 4.70 19.45 8.49
C GLU A 175 6.19 19.59 8.14
N GLU A 176 7.07 18.95 8.91
CA GLU A 176 8.51 18.92 8.66
C GLU A 176 8.82 18.33 7.27
N HIS A 177 8.19 17.21 6.91
CA HIS A 177 8.51 16.49 5.66
C HIS A 177 7.74 16.98 4.43
N PHE A 178 6.51 17.45 4.60
CA PHE A 178 5.65 17.88 3.48
C PHE A 178 5.48 19.40 3.36
N GLY A 179 5.96 20.19 4.33
CA GLY A 179 5.96 21.65 4.29
C GLY A 179 4.60 22.30 4.50
N ARG A 180 3.62 21.54 5.01
CA ARG A 180 2.26 22.01 5.32
C ARG A 180 1.62 21.13 6.40
N ALA A 181 0.65 21.67 7.15
CA ALA A 181 -0.10 20.87 8.12
C ALA A 181 -0.99 19.80 7.42
N PRO A 182 -1.12 18.59 8.00
CA PRO A 182 -2.00 17.57 7.47
C PRO A 182 -3.46 17.99 7.66
N LYS A 183 -4.33 17.63 6.70
CA LYS A 183 -5.78 17.88 6.83
C LYS A 183 -6.52 16.70 7.44
N GLY A 184 -6.04 15.50 7.20
CA GLY A 184 -6.67 14.25 7.62
C GLY A 184 -5.71 13.30 8.32
N ILE A 185 -6.30 12.32 8.99
CA ILE A 185 -5.59 11.26 9.68
C ILE A 185 -6.23 9.90 9.39
N TRP A 186 -5.40 8.91 9.12
CA TRP A 186 -5.79 7.52 9.25
C TRP A 186 -5.65 7.14 10.73
N LEU A 187 -6.76 6.92 11.42
CA LEU A 187 -6.67 6.41 12.79
C LEU A 187 -6.03 5.01 12.74
N PRO A 188 -5.03 4.72 13.58
CA PRO A 188 -4.43 3.38 13.62
C PRO A 188 -5.50 2.29 13.67
N GLU A 189 -5.47 1.36 12.71
CA GLU A 189 -6.48 0.30 12.48
C GLU A 189 -7.90 0.83 12.25
N CYS A 190 -8.07 2.06 11.74
CA CYS A 190 -9.37 2.74 11.63
C CYS A 190 -10.18 2.77 12.94
N ALA A 191 -9.49 2.69 14.08
CA ALA A 191 -10.11 2.53 15.40
C ALA A 191 -10.40 3.89 16.05
N TYR A 192 -11.67 4.11 16.28
CA TYR A 192 -12.20 5.31 16.94
C TYR A 192 -12.63 4.99 18.38
N TYR A 193 -12.46 5.97 19.28
CA TYR A 193 -13.14 6.02 20.57
C TYR A 193 -13.67 7.43 20.82
N GLU A 194 -14.77 7.55 21.55
CA GLU A 194 -15.43 8.82 21.87
C GLU A 194 -14.49 9.75 22.66
N GLY A 195 -14.33 10.98 22.19
CA GLY A 195 -13.45 12.02 22.76
C GLY A 195 -12.16 12.24 22.01
N VAL A 196 -11.69 11.29 21.18
CA VAL A 196 -10.46 11.49 20.37
C VAL A 196 -10.62 12.63 19.37
N GLU A 197 -11.84 12.86 18.87
CA GLU A 197 -12.15 13.94 17.91
C GLU A 197 -11.84 15.34 18.44
N ARG A 198 -11.83 15.53 19.75
CA ARG A 198 -11.42 16.81 20.38
C ARG A 198 -9.93 17.05 20.17
N MET A 199 -9.12 16.01 20.40
CA MET A 199 -7.67 16.08 20.16
C MET A 199 -7.35 16.28 18.67
N LEU A 200 -8.12 15.64 17.78
CA LEU A 200 -7.98 15.83 16.33
C LEU A 200 -8.29 17.28 15.94
N ALA A 201 -9.36 17.87 16.47
CA ALA A 201 -9.74 19.26 16.24
C ALA A 201 -8.66 20.23 16.79
N ASP A 202 -8.17 19.99 18.01
CA ASP A 202 -7.11 20.80 18.64
C ASP A 202 -5.80 20.75 17.87
N ALA A 203 -5.51 19.62 17.19
CA ALA A 203 -4.36 19.48 16.30
C ALA A 203 -4.59 20.07 14.88
N GLY A 204 -5.78 20.63 14.61
CA GLY A 204 -6.12 21.23 13.32
C GLY A 204 -6.56 20.23 12.23
N LEU A 205 -6.72 18.96 12.57
CA LEU A 205 -7.20 17.93 11.67
C LEU A 205 -8.70 18.10 11.38
N ARG A 206 -9.10 17.90 10.14
CA ARG A 206 -10.47 18.15 9.65
C ARG A 206 -11.27 16.88 9.43
N TYR A 207 -10.60 15.74 9.24
CA TYR A 207 -11.25 14.47 9.01
C TYR A 207 -10.38 13.28 9.41
N PHE A 208 -11.05 12.16 9.61
CA PHE A 208 -10.41 10.86 9.84
C PHE A 208 -11.15 9.73 9.14
N LEU A 209 -10.45 8.63 8.91
CA LEU A 209 -10.99 7.38 8.40
C LEU A 209 -11.37 6.49 9.58
N VAL A 210 -12.50 5.78 9.45
CA VAL A 210 -13.01 4.86 10.45
C VAL A 210 -13.64 3.64 9.78
N ASP A 211 -13.63 2.50 10.43
CA ASP A 211 -14.32 1.32 9.91
C ASP A 211 -15.84 1.57 9.78
N GLY A 212 -16.47 0.91 8.79
CA GLY A 212 -17.87 1.15 8.45
C GLY A 212 -18.84 1.01 9.62
N HIS A 213 -18.60 0.08 10.56
CA HIS A 213 -19.43 -0.12 11.74
C HIS A 213 -19.41 1.09 12.68
N GLY A 214 -18.29 1.83 12.77
CA GLY A 214 -18.20 3.05 13.57
C GLY A 214 -19.16 4.15 13.11
N VAL A 215 -19.41 4.23 11.80
CA VAL A 215 -20.42 5.15 11.24
C VAL A 215 -21.82 4.56 11.34
N LEU A 216 -22.01 3.31 10.94
CA LEU A 216 -23.35 2.67 10.87
C LEU A 216 -24.05 2.58 12.23
N TYR A 217 -23.30 2.47 13.32
CA TYR A 217 -23.82 2.38 14.69
C TYR A 217 -23.72 3.68 15.49
N ALA A 218 -23.30 4.79 14.85
CA ALA A 218 -23.28 6.11 15.48
C ALA A 218 -24.68 6.55 15.94
N ARG A 219 -24.74 7.42 16.96
CA ARG A 219 -26.00 7.96 17.52
C ARG A 219 -25.99 9.49 17.45
N PRO A 220 -27.01 10.12 16.81
CA PRO A 220 -28.10 9.47 16.07
C PRO A 220 -27.60 8.70 14.84
N ARG A 221 -28.37 7.71 14.37
CA ARG A 221 -27.99 6.93 13.19
C ARG A 221 -27.83 7.83 11.97
N PRO A 222 -26.71 7.75 11.25
CA PRO A 222 -26.51 8.51 10.03
C PRO A 222 -27.54 8.15 8.96
N ARG A 223 -28.15 9.18 8.35
CA ARG A 223 -29.20 9.00 7.33
C ARG A 223 -28.73 8.21 6.12
N TYR A 224 -27.45 8.35 5.74
CA TYR A 224 -26.90 7.79 4.51
C TYR A 224 -25.80 6.72 4.78
N GLY A 225 -25.79 6.15 6.00
CA GLY A 225 -24.82 5.13 6.36
C GLY A 225 -23.38 5.62 6.14
N THR A 226 -22.54 4.81 5.47
CA THR A 226 -21.15 5.13 5.13
C THR A 226 -21.01 5.99 3.86
N TYR A 227 -22.10 6.25 3.13
CA TYR A 227 -22.06 6.94 1.83
C TYR A 227 -22.08 8.47 1.91
N ALA A 228 -21.99 9.02 3.10
CA ALA A 228 -21.74 10.42 3.34
C ALA A 228 -20.97 10.58 4.65
N PRO A 229 -19.98 11.50 4.71
CA PRO A 229 -19.28 11.77 5.97
C PRO A 229 -20.25 12.28 7.03
N ILE A 230 -19.98 11.99 8.28
CA ILE A 230 -20.68 12.54 9.44
C ILE A 230 -19.74 13.46 10.19
N PHE A 231 -20.27 14.54 10.76
CA PHE A 231 -19.51 15.45 11.60
C PHE A 231 -19.64 15.06 13.07
N THR A 232 -18.51 15.04 13.77
CA THR A 232 -18.47 14.97 15.22
C THR A 232 -18.92 16.32 15.83
N GLU A 233 -19.13 16.36 17.15
CA GLU A 233 -19.47 17.60 17.85
C GLU A 233 -18.41 18.70 17.69
N THR A 234 -17.17 18.33 17.45
CA THR A 234 -16.04 19.26 17.24
C THR A 234 -15.90 19.73 15.79
N GLY A 235 -16.76 19.26 14.89
CA GLY A 235 -16.72 19.61 13.47
C GLY A 235 -15.72 18.80 12.63
N VAL A 236 -15.01 17.83 13.22
CA VAL A 236 -14.15 16.89 12.49
C VAL A 236 -15.04 15.87 11.79
N ALA A 237 -14.78 15.64 10.49
CA ALA A 237 -15.57 14.71 9.68
C ALA A 237 -15.03 13.27 9.80
N ALA A 238 -15.94 12.31 10.01
CA ALA A 238 -15.64 10.89 9.95
C ALA A 238 -16.09 10.30 8.60
N PHE A 239 -15.18 9.58 7.93
CA PHE A 239 -15.43 8.87 6.69
C PHE A 239 -15.40 7.37 6.95
N GLY A 240 -16.53 6.70 6.71
CA GLY A 240 -16.67 5.27 6.95
C GLY A 240 -16.28 4.43 5.74
N ARG A 241 -15.56 3.34 5.98
CA ARG A 241 -15.21 2.32 4.98
C ARG A 241 -16.46 1.73 4.33
N ASP A 242 -16.48 1.66 3.02
CA ASP A 242 -17.46 0.85 2.28
C ASP A 242 -17.03 -0.62 2.28
N HIS A 243 -17.89 -1.50 2.78
CA HIS A 243 -17.57 -2.92 2.95
C HIS A 243 -17.45 -3.66 1.62
N GLU A 244 -18.33 -3.37 0.68
CA GLU A 244 -18.39 -4.09 -0.60
C GLU A 244 -17.12 -3.86 -1.43
N SER A 245 -16.75 -2.60 -1.65
CA SER A 245 -15.53 -2.27 -2.40
C SER A 245 -14.27 -2.79 -1.71
N SER A 246 -14.24 -2.74 -0.36
CA SER A 246 -13.10 -3.26 0.40
C SER A 246 -12.95 -4.77 0.25
N GLN A 247 -14.03 -5.54 0.39
CA GLN A 247 -13.99 -7.00 0.27
C GLN A 247 -13.61 -7.46 -1.14
N GLN A 248 -14.08 -6.75 -2.17
CA GLN A 248 -13.82 -7.08 -3.57
C GLN A 248 -12.33 -7.01 -3.93
N VAL A 249 -11.60 -6.08 -3.34
CA VAL A 249 -10.16 -5.85 -3.61
C VAL A 249 -9.27 -6.57 -2.58
N TRP A 250 -9.67 -6.62 -1.32
CA TRP A 250 -8.84 -7.19 -0.26
C TRP A 250 -8.86 -8.73 -0.20
N SER A 251 -10.00 -9.36 -0.48
CA SER A 251 -10.16 -10.78 -0.20
C SER A 251 -9.51 -11.68 -1.24
N SER A 252 -8.53 -12.48 -0.84
CA SER A 252 -7.98 -13.57 -1.67
C SER A 252 -8.97 -14.72 -1.90
N GLN A 253 -10.04 -14.83 -1.10
CA GLN A 253 -11.03 -15.91 -1.22
C GLN A 253 -12.19 -15.57 -2.14
N VAL A 254 -12.73 -14.36 -2.04
CA VAL A 254 -13.92 -13.94 -2.79
C VAL A 254 -13.67 -12.70 -3.66
N GLY A 255 -12.53 -12.04 -3.50
CA GLY A 255 -12.11 -10.88 -4.27
C GLY A 255 -11.16 -11.23 -5.42
N TYR A 256 -10.58 -10.19 -6.01
CA TYR A 256 -9.68 -10.29 -7.15
C TYR A 256 -8.33 -10.97 -6.86
N PRO A 257 -7.66 -10.74 -5.70
CA PRO A 257 -6.28 -11.20 -5.48
C PRO A 257 -6.07 -12.71 -5.59
N GLY A 258 -7.13 -13.50 -5.40
CA GLY A 258 -7.06 -14.96 -5.51
C GLY A 258 -7.24 -15.52 -6.92
N SER A 259 -7.11 -14.71 -7.98
CA SER A 259 -7.26 -15.18 -9.36
C SER A 259 -6.14 -16.16 -9.74
N PRO A 260 -6.47 -17.28 -10.45
CA PRO A 260 -5.50 -18.30 -10.82
C PRO A 260 -4.35 -17.82 -11.69
N GLU A 261 -4.52 -16.73 -12.42
CA GLU A 261 -3.55 -16.13 -13.33
C GLU A 261 -2.47 -15.32 -12.60
N TYR A 262 -2.77 -14.84 -11.39
CA TYR A 262 -1.90 -13.94 -10.64
C TYR A 262 -0.70 -14.65 -10.04
N ARG A 263 0.36 -13.86 -9.76
CA ARG A 263 1.60 -14.35 -9.17
C ARG A 263 1.36 -14.98 -7.81
N GLU A 264 1.92 -16.17 -7.59
CA GLU A 264 1.86 -16.85 -6.30
C GLU A 264 2.75 -16.12 -5.29
N PHE A 265 2.18 -15.79 -4.15
CA PHE A 265 2.88 -15.03 -3.11
C PHE A 265 3.92 -15.87 -2.36
N TYR A 266 3.58 -17.13 -2.05
CA TYR A 266 4.38 -17.98 -1.15
C TYR A 266 5.47 -18.79 -1.86
N LYS A 267 5.46 -18.86 -3.20
CA LYS A 267 6.43 -19.65 -3.96
C LYS A 267 7.53 -18.78 -4.52
N ASP A 268 8.66 -18.73 -3.82
CA ASP A 268 9.75 -17.79 -4.02
C ASP A 268 11.07 -18.50 -4.27
N LEU A 269 11.93 -17.95 -5.12
CA LEU A 269 13.24 -18.48 -5.47
C LEU A 269 14.13 -18.75 -4.24
N GLY A 270 14.03 -17.92 -3.20
CA GLY A 270 14.76 -18.09 -1.95
C GLY A 270 14.50 -19.42 -1.24
N TRP A 271 13.33 -20.02 -1.46
CA TRP A 271 12.93 -21.30 -0.90
C TRP A 271 13.11 -22.47 -1.86
N GLU A 272 13.00 -22.21 -3.20
CA GLU A 272 13.01 -23.27 -4.21
C GLU A 272 14.38 -23.60 -4.78
N ALA A 273 15.29 -22.60 -4.85
CA ALA A 273 16.62 -22.80 -5.43
C ALA A 273 17.50 -23.71 -4.57
N GLU A 274 18.49 -24.35 -5.20
CA GLU A 274 19.51 -25.10 -4.46
C GLU A 274 20.23 -24.22 -3.44
N TYR A 275 20.52 -24.77 -2.26
CA TYR A 275 21.03 -23.99 -1.14
C TYR A 275 22.36 -23.28 -1.45
N GLU A 276 23.33 -23.98 -2.02
CA GLU A 276 24.64 -23.38 -2.34
C GLU A 276 24.56 -22.29 -3.40
N TYR A 277 23.59 -22.39 -4.31
CA TYR A 277 23.32 -21.37 -5.33
C TYR A 277 22.72 -20.09 -4.73
N ILE A 278 21.73 -20.23 -3.83
CA ILE A 278 21.01 -19.11 -3.26
C ILE A 278 21.67 -18.51 -2.01
N LYS A 279 22.60 -19.23 -1.40
CA LYS A 279 23.29 -18.86 -0.16
C LYS A 279 23.88 -17.44 -0.13
N PRO A 280 24.43 -16.87 -1.22
CA PRO A 280 24.91 -15.47 -1.22
C PRO A 280 23.79 -14.43 -1.05
N TYR A 281 22.53 -14.79 -1.27
CA TYR A 281 21.35 -13.89 -1.34
C TYR A 281 20.34 -14.10 -0.20
N ILE A 282 20.60 -15.04 0.70
CA ILE A 282 19.77 -15.30 1.89
C ILE A 282 20.42 -14.70 3.14
N MET A 283 19.89 -14.99 4.32
CA MET A 283 20.39 -14.49 5.58
C MET A 283 21.87 -14.89 5.80
N PRO A 284 22.72 -14.03 6.38
CA PRO A 284 24.13 -14.35 6.67
C PRO A 284 24.31 -15.58 7.57
N ASN A 285 23.33 -15.87 8.43
CA ASN A 285 23.33 -17.08 9.26
C ASN A 285 22.93 -18.35 8.48
N GLY A 286 22.66 -18.25 7.18
CA GLY A 286 22.23 -19.36 6.31
C GLY A 286 20.75 -19.65 6.33
N GLN A 287 19.94 -18.88 7.04
CA GLN A 287 18.48 -19.02 7.02
C GLN A 287 17.93 -18.50 5.69
N ARG A 288 17.04 -19.28 5.05
CA ARG A 288 16.35 -18.86 3.84
C ARG A 288 15.36 -17.72 4.12
N LYS A 289 15.17 -16.86 3.15
CA LYS A 289 14.19 -15.76 3.16
C LYS A 289 13.50 -15.64 1.81
N ASN A 290 12.45 -14.87 1.73
CA ASN A 290 11.93 -14.41 0.43
C ASN A 290 12.96 -13.49 -0.24
N ILE A 291 13.06 -13.61 -1.56
CA ILE A 291 13.95 -12.79 -2.40
C ILE A 291 13.12 -11.86 -3.30
N GLY A 292 11.84 -12.19 -3.54
CA GLY A 292 10.98 -11.43 -4.41
C GLY A 292 10.96 -11.90 -5.87
N ILE A 293 11.77 -12.90 -6.25
CA ILE A 293 11.74 -13.52 -7.59
C ILE A 293 10.83 -14.75 -7.52
N LYS A 294 9.70 -14.68 -8.21
CA LYS A 294 8.61 -15.68 -8.11
C LYS A 294 8.15 -16.07 -9.50
N TYR A 295 8.41 -17.31 -9.88
CA TYR A 295 8.15 -17.82 -11.24
C TYR A 295 6.81 -18.51 -11.42
N HIS A 296 5.98 -18.56 -10.38
CA HIS A 296 4.74 -19.34 -10.40
C HIS A 296 3.51 -18.46 -10.19
N LYS A 297 2.39 -18.92 -10.73
CA LYS A 297 1.07 -18.33 -10.54
C LYS A 297 0.24 -19.14 -9.53
N ILE A 298 -0.83 -18.54 -9.02
CA ILE A 298 -1.75 -19.17 -8.07
C ILE A 298 -2.30 -20.49 -8.61
N THR A 299 -2.60 -20.57 -9.92
CA THR A 299 -3.07 -21.76 -10.64
C THR A 299 -4.41 -22.28 -10.12
N SER A 300 -4.51 -22.53 -8.82
CA SER A 300 -5.72 -22.99 -8.13
C SER A 300 -5.67 -22.62 -6.66
N ARG A 301 -6.82 -22.31 -6.09
CA ARG A 301 -6.99 -22.08 -4.64
C ARG A 301 -6.90 -23.37 -3.81
N GLN A 302 -7.03 -24.54 -4.44
CA GLN A 302 -7.09 -25.83 -3.77
C GLN A 302 -5.80 -26.66 -3.88
N GLY A 303 -4.85 -26.25 -4.71
CA GLY A 303 -3.57 -26.95 -4.92
C GLY A 303 -2.50 -26.57 -3.91
N GLY A 304 -1.56 -27.49 -3.64
CA GLY A 304 -0.34 -27.20 -2.88
C GLY A 304 0.67 -26.37 -3.69
N LEU A 305 1.76 -25.94 -3.02
CA LEU A 305 2.81 -25.16 -3.71
C LEU A 305 3.52 -25.96 -4.80
N SER A 306 3.55 -27.31 -4.71
CA SER A 306 4.07 -28.20 -5.75
C SER A 306 3.29 -28.17 -7.06
N ASP A 307 2.00 -27.81 -7.01
CA ASP A 307 1.07 -27.91 -8.13
C ASP A 307 0.92 -26.58 -8.90
N LYS A 308 1.72 -25.58 -8.55
CA LYS A 308 1.67 -24.24 -9.16
C LYS A 308 2.30 -24.25 -10.55
N GLY A 309 1.54 -23.76 -11.54
CA GLY A 309 2.02 -23.53 -12.91
C GLY A 309 2.91 -22.31 -13.02
N LEU A 310 3.62 -22.18 -14.13
CA LEU A 310 4.46 -21.02 -14.37
C LEU A 310 3.59 -19.75 -14.55
N TYR A 311 4.11 -18.65 -14.04
CA TYR A 311 3.53 -17.31 -14.14
C TYR A 311 3.65 -16.80 -15.59
N ASP A 312 2.70 -16.00 -16.00
CA ASP A 312 2.74 -15.28 -17.28
C ASP A 312 2.27 -13.85 -17.08
N PRO A 313 3.19 -12.86 -17.10
CA PRO A 313 2.87 -11.46 -16.89
C PRO A 313 1.86 -10.88 -17.88
N TYR A 314 1.82 -11.41 -19.12
CA TYR A 314 0.84 -10.95 -20.11
C TYR A 314 -0.59 -11.32 -19.69
N TRP A 315 -0.84 -12.60 -19.40
CA TRP A 315 -2.17 -13.05 -18.97
C TRP A 315 -2.59 -12.47 -17.62
N ALA A 316 -1.65 -12.28 -16.71
CA ALA A 316 -1.91 -11.62 -15.45
C ALA A 316 -2.35 -10.16 -15.64
N ARG A 317 -1.70 -9.42 -16.54
CA ARG A 317 -2.07 -8.04 -16.89
C ARG A 317 -3.44 -7.95 -17.55
N GLU A 318 -3.76 -8.86 -18.49
CA GLU A 318 -5.10 -8.94 -19.11
C GLU A 318 -6.17 -9.19 -18.04
N LYS A 319 -5.90 -10.08 -17.09
CA LYS A 319 -6.82 -10.35 -15.97
C LYS A 319 -6.95 -9.15 -15.03
N ALA A 320 -5.88 -8.43 -14.74
CA ALA A 320 -5.93 -7.20 -13.95
C ALA A 320 -6.78 -6.11 -14.63
N ALA A 321 -6.66 -5.95 -15.94
CA ALA A 321 -7.51 -5.02 -16.71
C ALA A 321 -9.00 -5.42 -16.68
N GLU A 322 -9.31 -6.73 -16.78
CA GLU A 322 -10.67 -7.23 -16.60
C GLU A 322 -11.22 -6.91 -15.21
N HIS A 323 -10.44 -7.15 -14.16
CA HIS A 323 -10.83 -6.87 -12.78
C HIS A 323 -10.97 -5.38 -12.50
N ALA A 324 -10.08 -4.54 -13.01
CA ALA A 324 -10.20 -3.08 -12.91
C ALA A 324 -11.49 -2.59 -13.59
N SER A 325 -11.80 -3.11 -14.79
CA SER A 325 -13.04 -2.78 -15.49
C SER A 325 -14.28 -3.23 -14.71
N ASN A 326 -14.25 -4.42 -14.11
CA ASN A 326 -15.31 -4.93 -13.25
C ASN A 326 -15.48 -4.08 -12.00
N PHE A 327 -14.39 -3.69 -11.33
CA PHE A 327 -14.44 -2.79 -10.17
C PHE A 327 -15.08 -1.45 -10.53
N MET A 328 -14.64 -0.81 -11.60
CA MET A 328 -15.20 0.46 -12.06
C MET A 328 -16.66 0.36 -12.44
N TYR A 329 -17.06 -0.72 -13.12
CA TYR A 329 -18.48 -0.97 -13.43
C TYR A 329 -19.33 -1.09 -12.15
N ASN A 330 -18.89 -1.92 -11.19
CA ASN A 330 -19.62 -2.11 -9.94
C ASN A 330 -19.73 -0.82 -9.12
N ARG A 331 -18.64 -0.02 -9.07
CA ARG A 331 -18.66 1.29 -8.38
C ARG A 331 -19.57 2.29 -9.10
N GLY A 332 -19.58 2.26 -10.43
CA GLY A 332 -20.54 3.06 -11.24
C GLY A 332 -21.99 2.71 -10.89
N GLN A 333 -22.36 1.43 -10.90
CA GLN A 333 -23.69 0.96 -10.56
C GLN A 333 -24.09 1.31 -9.11
N GLN A 334 -23.16 1.15 -8.17
CA GLN A 334 -23.38 1.52 -6.76
C GLN A 334 -23.64 3.02 -6.63
N VAL A 335 -22.84 3.87 -7.27
CA VAL A 335 -23.00 5.32 -7.24
C VAL A 335 -24.32 5.75 -7.88
N GLU A 336 -24.69 5.18 -9.04
CA GLU A 336 -25.97 5.46 -9.72
C GLU A 336 -27.16 5.10 -8.84
N HIS A 337 -27.16 3.91 -8.24
CA HIS A 337 -28.22 3.48 -7.33
C HIS A 337 -28.34 4.42 -6.13
N LEU A 338 -27.23 4.73 -5.47
CA LEU A 338 -27.21 5.61 -4.29
C LEU A 338 -27.64 7.04 -4.64
N ALA A 339 -27.23 7.57 -5.77
CA ALA A 339 -27.63 8.89 -6.24
C ALA A 339 -29.15 8.99 -6.46
N GLY A 340 -29.78 7.88 -6.86
CA GLY A 340 -31.24 7.80 -7.04
C GLY A 340 -32.02 7.87 -5.73
N ILE A 341 -31.46 7.50 -4.60
CA ILE A 341 -32.12 7.43 -3.29
C ILE A 341 -31.59 8.46 -2.27
N MET A 342 -30.43 9.06 -2.50
CA MET A 342 -29.86 10.09 -1.64
C MET A 342 -30.22 11.49 -2.13
N GLN A 343 -30.38 12.44 -1.21
CA GLN A 343 -30.62 13.86 -1.53
C GLN A 343 -29.32 14.67 -1.74
N ARG A 344 -28.20 13.97 -1.94
CA ARG A 344 -26.86 14.52 -2.17
C ARG A 344 -26.01 13.49 -2.93
N PRO A 345 -24.96 13.91 -3.63
CA PRO A 345 -24.03 12.98 -4.25
C PRO A 345 -23.47 11.99 -3.21
N PRO A 346 -23.54 10.67 -3.46
CA PRO A 346 -22.93 9.67 -2.60
C PRO A 346 -21.39 9.71 -2.70
N LEU A 347 -20.74 9.27 -1.64
CA LEU A 347 -19.30 9.04 -1.58
C LEU A 347 -19.06 7.61 -1.11
N VAL A 348 -18.48 6.79 -1.97
CA VAL A 348 -18.00 5.44 -1.65
C VAL A 348 -16.53 5.55 -1.23
N VAL A 349 -16.21 5.25 0.02
CA VAL A 349 -14.85 5.33 0.57
C VAL A 349 -14.24 3.94 0.59
N SER A 350 -13.19 3.74 -0.19
CA SER A 350 -12.52 2.46 -0.41
C SER A 350 -11.08 2.52 0.11
N PRO A 351 -10.87 2.28 1.43
CA PRO A 351 -9.55 2.30 2.04
C PRO A 351 -8.88 0.92 2.00
N TYR A 352 -7.59 0.91 1.68
CA TYR A 352 -6.74 -0.28 1.57
C TYR A 352 -5.35 0.00 2.12
N ASP A 353 -4.67 -1.03 2.62
CA ASP A 353 -3.23 -0.93 2.82
C ASP A 353 -2.56 -0.78 1.46
N ALA A 354 -1.60 0.14 1.35
CA ALA A 354 -0.91 0.39 0.08
C ALA A 354 -0.13 -0.85 -0.37
N GLU A 355 0.43 -1.60 0.58
CA GLU A 355 1.24 -2.80 0.36
C GLU A 355 0.42 -3.98 -0.20
N LEU A 356 -0.90 -3.89 -0.16
CA LEU A 356 -1.75 -4.81 -0.91
C LEU A 356 -1.44 -4.75 -2.41
N PHE A 357 -1.25 -3.54 -2.93
CA PHE A 357 -0.99 -3.28 -4.35
C PHE A 357 0.51 -3.43 -4.65
N GLY A 358 0.87 -4.52 -5.31
CA GLY A 358 2.22 -4.85 -5.72
C GLY A 358 2.92 -5.87 -4.83
N HIS A 359 2.79 -5.80 -3.50
CA HIS A 359 3.45 -6.75 -2.62
C HIS A 359 2.59 -7.99 -2.36
N TRP A 360 1.45 -7.87 -1.67
CA TRP A 360 0.57 -9.03 -1.40
C TRP A 360 -0.23 -9.47 -2.62
N TRP A 361 -0.60 -8.54 -3.47
CA TRP A 361 -1.20 -8.77 -4.77
C TRP A 361 -0.39 -8.02 -5.83
N TYR A 362 0.49 -8.74 -6.49
CA TYR A 362 1.50 -8.16 -7.40
C TYR A 362 0.90 -7.35 -8.54
N GLU A 363 -0.24 -7.76 -9.05
CA GLU A 363 -0.97 -7.11 -10.14
C GLU A 363 -1.98 -6.07 -9.65
N GLY A 364 -2.01 -5.79 -8.35
CA GLY A 364 -2.96 -4.90 -7.71
C GLY A 364 -2.91 -3.44 -8.14
#